data_ef128be32deb6b7d24661da63f644ee9
#
_entry.id   ef128be32deb6b7d24661da63f644ee9
#
_cell.length_a   1.000
_cell.length_b   1.000
_cell.length_c   1.000
_cell.angle_alpha   90.00
_cell.angle_beta   90.00
_cell.angle_gamma   90.00
#
_symmetry.space_group_name_H-M   'P 1'
#
loop_
_entity.id
_entity.type
_entity.pdbx_description
1 polymer ?
#
loop_
_entity_poly.entity_id
_entity_poly.type
_entity_poly.pdbx_seq_one_letter_code
_entity_poly.pdbx_strand_id
1 'polypeptide(L)'
;ILPIFFFFYTIVGSRNVKLTVQSTDFFSPGRKYIFQIDTSARFNSSQGIFTQSPEILAGNLCSWNYLLPLDIDSTVFYWRVRFADQLSPADTTWYHMSFEYIKNSSNGWAQSHFFQFRGSEDVGLVKNFISRRWEFPTQESFIDISVSGGSKQGPELYSLLLDGIS
;
A
#
# COMPACT_ATOMS: atom_id res chain seq x y z
N ILE A 1 -5.91 15.28 -5.38
CA ILE A 1 -4.46 15.12 -5.60
C ILE A 1 -4.24 13.77 -6.26
N LEU A 2 -3.44 13.74 -7.34
CA LEU A 2 -3.04 12.52 -8.03
C LEU A 2 -1.51 12.41 -8.00
N PRO A 3 -0.93 11.26 -7.64
CA PRO A 3 0.50 11.02 -7.77
C PRO A 3 0.86 10.87 -9.26
N ILE A 4 1.94 11.52 -9.71
CA ILE A 4 2.39 11.42 -11.10
C ILE A 4 3.68 10.62 -11.21
N PHE A 5 4.59 10.77 -10.25
CA PHE A 5 5.83 10.03 -10.16
C PHE A 5 5.81 9.13 -8.95
N PHE A 6 6.39 7.94 -9.09
CA PHE A 6 6.28 6.81 -8.21
C PHE A 6 4.84 6.27 -8.18
N PHE A 7 4.47 5.62 -9.29
CA PHE A 7 3.29 4.76 -9.30
C PHE A 7 3.34 3.84 -8.09
N PHE A 8 2.18 3.48 -7.56
CA PHE A 8 2.08 2.53 -6.46
C PHE A 8 3.03 1.34 -6.69
N TYR A 9 3.84 1.02 -5.68
CA TYR A 9 4.71 -0.16 -5.66
C TYR A 9 5.94 -0.10 -6.60
N THR A 10 6.42 1.07 -6.96
CA THR A 10 7.64 1.23 -7.76
C THR A 10 8.86 0.79 -6.97
N ILE A 11 9.80 0.10 -7.63
CA ILE A 11 11.16 -0.12 -7.12
C ILE A 11 12.02 1.07 -7.50
N VAL A 12 12.79 1.58 -6.54
CA VAL A 12 13.69 2.72 -6.68
C VAL A 12 15.11 2.30 -6.32
N GLY A 13 16.06 2.48 -7.24
CA GLY A 13 17.45 2.12 -7.03
C GLY A 13 18.33 3.25 -6.51
N SER A 14 17.83 4.50 -6.54
CA SER A 14 18.53 5.70 -6.06
C SER A 14 17.99 6.17 -4.72
N ARG A 15 18.90 6.60 -3.85
CA ARG A 15 18.52 7.22 -2.57
C ARG A 15 17.89 8.61 -2.71
N ASN A 16 18.17 9.30 -3.80
CA ASN A 16 17.57 10.61 -4.06
C ASN A 16 16.22 10.38 -4.75
N VAL A 17 15.14 10.51 -3.98
CA VAL A 17 13.77 10.29 -4.45
C VAL A 17 13.05 11.63 -4.62
N LYS A 18 12.33 11.76 -5.72
CA LYS A 18 11.50 12.92 -6.03
C LYS A 18 10.04 12.52 -5.99
N LEU A 19 9.35 12.82 -4.89
CA LEU A 19 7.91 12.57 -4.73
C LEU A 19 7.14 13.68 -5.45
N THR A 20 6.33 13.33 -6.43
CA THR A 20 5.61 14.31 -7.26
C THR A 20 4.13 14.00 -7.32
N VAL A 21 3.32 15.03 -7.14
CA VAL A 21 1.86 14.95 -7.19
C VAL A 21 1.29 16.07 -8.06
N GLN A 22 0.11 15.80 -8.59
CA GLN A 22 -0.67 16.78 -9.36
C GLN A 22 -2.00 17.05 -8.65
N SER A 23 -2.38 18.32 -8.57
CA SER A 23 -3.75 18.69 -8.24
C SER A 23 -4.68 18.37 -9.40
N THR A 24 -5.90 17.95 -9.10
CA THR A 24 -6.96 17.79 -10.09
C THR A 24 -7.58 19.12 -10.52
N ASP A 25 -7.34 20.16 -9.75
CA ASP A 25 -7.76 21.52 -10.09
C ASP A 25 -6.64 22.25 -10.83
N PHE A 26 -6.71 22.22 -12.16
CA PHE A 26 -5.70 22.81 -13.04
C PHE A 26 -5.69 24.36 -13.04
N PHE A 27 -6.78 24.95 -12.59
CA PHE A 27 -6.97 26.40 -12.61
C PHE A 27 -6.86 27.04 -11.23
N SER A 28 -6.64 26.23 -10.19
CA SER A 28 -6.48 26.73 -8.84
C SER A 28 -5.19 27.57 -8.73
N PRO A 29 -5.23 28.70 -7.99
CA PRO A 29 -4.03 29.38 -7.58
C PRO A 29 -3.13 28.44 -6.78
N GLY A 30 -1.84 28.79 -6.65
CA GLY A 30 -0.88 27.98 -5.89
C GLY A 30 -1.42 27.58 -4.52
N ARG A 31 -1.26 26.31 -4.19
CA ARG A 31 -1.67 25.68 -2.93
C ARG A 31 -0.46 25.26 -2.13
N LYS A 32 -0.60 25.21 -0.82
CA LYS A 32 0.43 24.66 0.07
C LYS A 32 0.26 23.17 0.23
N TYR A 33 1.33 22.42 0.00
CA TYR A 33 1.39 20.96 0.13
C TYR A 33 2.27 20.58 1.30
N ILE A 34 1.94 19.49 1.96
CA ILE A 34 2.77 18.88 2.98
C ILE A 34 2.90 17.37 2.68
N PHE A 35 4.14 16.89 2.67
CA PHE A 35 4.48 15.50 2.44
C PHE A 35 4.95 14.87 3.74
N GLN A 36 4.70 13.59 3.91
CA GLN A 36 5.28 12.78 4.98
C GLN A 36 5.79 11.47 4.38
N ILE A 37 6.91 10.99 4.89
CA ILE A 37 7.52 9.71 4.52
C ILE A 37 7.92 8.94 5.78
N ASP A 38 7.74 7.61 5.76
CA ASP A 38 8.09 6.71 6.84
C ASP A 38 8.28 5.29 6.30
N THR A 39 8.95 4.43 7.03
CA THR A 39 8.97 2.98 6.81
C THR A 39 7.76 2.26 7.44
N SER A 40 7.01 2.94 8.28
CA SER A 40 5.75 2.48 8.84
C SER A 40 4.54 3.05 8.07
N ALA A 41 3.63 2.19 7.64
CA ALA A 41 2.36 2.63 7.03
C ALA A 41 1.46 3.44 7.99
N ARG A 42 1.77 3.44 9.28
CA ARG A 42 1.07 4.21 10.31
C ARG A 42 1.68 5.60 10.52
N PHE A 43 2.83 5.89 9.92
CA PHE A 43 3.57 7.16 10.08
C PHE A 43 3.90 7.48 11.54
N ASN A 44 4.37 6.47 12.27
CA ASN A 44 4.66 6.54 13.69
C ASN A 44 5.96 5.83 14.09
N SER A 45 6.92 5.68 13.16
CA SER A 45 8.19 5.06 13.49
C SER A 45 8.97 5.90 14.50
N SER A 46 9.45 5.23 15.54
CA SER A 46 10.19 5.86 16.67
C SER A 46 11.67 6.08 16.38
N GLN A 47 12.18 5.59 15.26
CA GLN A 47 13.61 5.54 14.96
C GLN A 47 14.11 6.65 14.02
N GLY A 48 13.46 7.80 14.01
CA GLY A 48 13.93 8.97 13.25
C GLY A 48 13.77 8.86 11.72
N ILE A 49 13.05 7.85 11.23
CA ILE A 49 12.81 7.66 9.80
C ILE A 49 11.60 8.49 9.34
N PHE A 50 10.62 8.70 10.23
CA PHE A 50 9.51 9.58 9.94
C PHE A 50 10.00 11.00 9.65
N THR A 51 9.68 11.49 8.48
CA THR A 51 10.07 12.84 8.05
C THR A 51 8.88 13.53 7.40
N GLN A 52 8.74 14.81 7.72
CA GLN A 52 7.75 15.71 7.13
C GLN A 52 8.45 16.82 6.35
N SER A 53 7.95 17.14 5.16
CA SER A 53 8.44 18.28 4.40
C SER A 53 8.05 19.62 5.07
N PRO A 54 8.74 20.71 4.77
CA PRO A 54 8.16 22.04 4.97
C PRO A 54 6.88 22.18 4.13
N GLU A 55 6.09 23.21 4.40
CA GLU A 55 5.00 23.59 3.50
C GLU A 55 5.56 24.05 2.16
N ILE A 56 5.13 23.41 1.08
CA ILE A 56 5.61 23.72 -0.28
C ILE A 56 4.50 24.42 -1.03
N LEU A 57 4.70 25.69 -1.37
CA LEU A 57 3.78 26.43 -2.23
C LEU A 57 4.04 26.02 -3.69
N ALA A 58 3.04 25.48 -4.35
CA ALA A 58 3.11 25.08 -5.75
C ALA A 58 1.76 25.23 -6.45
N GLY A 59 1.78 25.29 -7.77
CA GLY A 59 0.57 25.23 -8.59
C GLY A 59 -0.01 23.82 -8.63
N ASN A 60 -0.45 23.42 -9.82
CA ASN A 60 -1.03 22.11 -10.02
C ASN A 60 -0.04 20.94 -9.92
N LEU A 61 1.27 21.21 -10.03
CA LEU A 61 2.34 20.23 -9.91
C LEU A 61 3.23 20.56 -8.71
N CYS A 62 3.34 19.66 -7.75
CA CYS A 62 4.17 19.82 -6.56
C CYS A 62 5.14 18.64 -6.43
N SER A 63 6.38 18.94 -6.06
CA SER A 63 7.41 17.92 -5.84
C SER A 63 8.18 18.16 -4.56
N TRP A 64 8.57 17.07 -3.89
CA TRP A 64 9.48 17.08 -2.76
C TRP A 64 10.64 16.13 -3.01
N ASN A 65 11.88 16.65 -2.95
CA ASN A 65 13.07 15.82 -3.04
C ASN A 65 13.46 15.38 -1.62
N TYR A 66 13.60 14.06 -1.46
CA TYR A 66 13.98 13.46 -0.20
C TYR A 66 15.17 12.52 -0.38
N LEU A 67 16.16 12.63 0.49
CA LEU A 67 17.33 11.75 0.49
C LEU A 67 17.12 10.64 1.52
N LEU A 68 17.00 9.41 1.05
CA LEU A 68 16.84 8.22 1.91
C LEU A 68 18.09 8.01 2.79
N PRO A 69 17.93 7.51 4.03
CA PRO A 69 19.06 7.19 4.92
C PRO A 69 20.10 6.27 4.29
N LEU A 70 21.36 6.35 4.76
CA LEU A 70 22.50 5.63 4.15
C LEU A 70 22.44 4.11 4.32
N ASP A 71 21.98 3.66 5.49
CA ASP A 71 22.11 2.28 5.95
C ASP A 71 20.85 1.44 5.69
N ILE A 72 20.02 1.89 4.74
CA ILE A 72 18.76 1.22 4.41
C ILE A 72 18.89 0.60 3.03
N ASP A 73 18.48 -0.66 2.91
CA ASP A 73 18.33 -1.39 1.66
C ASP A 73 17.12 -2.34 1.76
N SER A 74 16.56 -2.70 0.61
CA SER A 74 15.43 -3.64 0.50
C SER A 74 14.29 -3.29 1.47
N THR A 75 13.90 -2.01 1.44
CA THR A 75 12.96 -1.45 2.42
C THR A 75 11.80 -0.74 1.73
N VAL A 76 10.58 -1.02 2.20
CA VAL A 76 9.38 -0.31 1.75
C VAL A 76 9.24 1.00 2.51
N PHE A 77 9.08 2.06 1.75
CA PHE A 77 8.73 3.39 2.25
C PHE A 77 7.28 3.68 1.92
N TYR A 78 6.56 4.18 2.92
CA TYR A 78 5.23 4.74 2.78
C TYR A 78 5.35 6.26 2.78
N TRP A 79 4.63 6.90 1.89
CA TRP A 79 4.56 8.35 1.88
C TRP A 79 3.13 8.82 1.65
N ARG A 80 2.84 10.01 2.11
CA ARG A 80 1.53 10.61 1.95
C ARG A 80 1.64 12.11 1.77
N VAL A 81 0.63 12.67 1.15
CA VAL A 81 0.55 14.10 0.87
C VAL A 81 -0.87 14.61 1.10
N ARG A 82 -0.99 15.83 1.51
CA ARG A 82 -2.26 16.58 1.58
C ARG A 82 -2.01 18.05 1.33
N PHE A 83 -3.09 18.81 1.19
CA PHE A 83 -3.00 20.26 1.28
C PHE A 83 -2.77 20.69 2.73
N ALA A 84 -1.91 21.71 2.93
CA ALA A 84 -1.65 22.29 4.24
C ALA A 84 -2.61 23.44 4.54
N ASP A 85 -3.08 24.14 3.53
CA ASP A 85 -3.93 25.32 3.62
C ASP A 85 -5.44 25.02 3.88
N GLN A 86 -5.86 23.79 3.88
CA GLN A 86 -7.16 23.28 4.35
C GLN A 86 -8.36 24.20 4.03
N LEU A 87 -8.50 24.60 2.77
CA LEU A 87 -9.59 25.48 2.32
C LEU A 87 -10.96 24.78 2.31
N SER A 88 -10.97 23.46 2.32
CA SER A 88 -12.16 22.62 2.40
C SER A 88 -11.95 21.38 3.30
N PRO A 89 -13.01 20.76 3.81
CA PRO A 89 -12.89 19.52 4.61
C PRO A 89 -12.16 18.38 3.84
N ALA A 90 -12.31 18.32 2.51
CA ALA A 90 -11.63 17.33 1.68
C ALA A 90 -10.11 17.51 1.66
N ASP A 91 -9.59 18.69 1.93
CA ASP A 91 -8.16 19.00 1.93
C ASP A 91 -7.43 18.37 3.12
N THR A 92 -8.14 17.95 4.16
CA THR A 92 -7.59 17.24 5.31
C THR A 92 -7.23 15.78 5.01
N THR A 93 -7.73 15.26 3.88
CA THR A 93 -7.52 13.87 3.48
C THR A 93 -6.09 13.64 3.03
N TRP A 94 -5.45 12.62 3.62
CA TRP A 94 -4.15 12.14 3.19
C TRP A 94 -4.27 11.19 2.01
N TYR A 95 -3.49 11.43 0.98
CA TYR A 95 -3.30 10.54 -0.15
C TYR A 95 -2.06 9.69 0.09
N HIS A 96 -2.23 8.38 0.23
CA HIS A 96 -1.19 7.44 0.64
C HIS A 96 -0.62 6.69 -0.55
N MET A 97 0.70 6.50 -0.54
CA MET A 97 1.44 5.77 -1.57
C MET A 97 2.60 5.01 -0.94
N SER A 98 3.23 4.12 -1.70
CA SER A 98 4.43 3.41 -1.26
C SER A 98 5.35 3.11 -2.43
N PHE A 99 6.64 2.94 -2.13
CA PHE A 99 7.65 2.41 -3.03
C PHE A 99 8.62 1.52 -2.25
N GLU A 100 9.34 0.67 -2.95
CA GLU A 100 10.40 -0.14 -2.35
C GLU A 100 11.76 0.39 -2.81
N TYR A 101 12.65 0.66 -1.87
CA TYR A 101 14.02 1.02 -2.17
C TYR A 101 14.89 -0.24 -2.15
N ILE A 102 15.52 -0.55 -3.28
CA ILE A 102 16.50 -1.63 -3.43
C ILE A 102 17.74 -1.02 -4.04
N LYS A 103 18.82 -0.98 -3.28
CA LYS A 103 20.07 -0.31 -3.66
C LYS A 103 20.59 -0.81 -4.99
N ASN A 104 20.90 0.14 -5.90
CA ASN A 104 21.43 -0.13 -7.22
C ASN A 104 20.54 -0.99 -8.14
N SER A 105 19.28 -1.18 -7.81
CA SER A 105 18.35 -1.88 -8.69
C SER A 105 17.97 -1.01 -9.89
N SER A 106 17.56 -1.67 -10.96
CA SER A 106 16.80 -1.04 -12.03
C SER A 106 15.36 -0.76 -11.56
N ASN A 107 14.67 0.16 -12.24
CA ASN A 107 13.25 0.41 -11.98
C ASN A 107 12.44 -0.87 -12.18
N GLY A 108 11.43 -1.05 -11.34
CA GLY A 108 10.56 -2.21 -11.37
C GLY A 108 9.30 -1.97 -10.54
N TRP A 109 8.61 -3.06 -10.26
CA TRP A 109 7.42 -3.06 -9.45
C TRP A 109 7.51 -4.18 -8.41
N ALA A 110 7.18 -3.88 -7.15
CA ALA A 110 7.15 -4.84 -6.06
C ALA A 110 6.09 -4.49 -5.04
N GLN A 111 5.43 -5.52 -4.53
CA GLN A 111 4.41 -5.42 -3.50
C GLN A 111 4.75 -6.45 -2.42
N SER A 112 5.72 -6.11 -1.57
CA SER A 112 6.35 -7.02 -0.62
C SER A 112 5.74 -6.94 0.79
N HIS A 113 5.04 -5.86 1.12
CA HIS A 113 4.51 -5.64 2.46
C HIS A 113 2.98 -5.71 2.50
N PHE A 114 2.43 -6.34 3.55
CA PHE A 114 0.98 -6.49 3.78
C PHE A 114 0.21 -5.16 3.64
N PHE A 115 0.73 -4.06 4.18
CA PHE A 115 0.04 -2.77 4.11
C PHE A 115 -0.04 -2.16 2.70
N GLN A 116 0.77 -2.64 1.76
CA GLN A 116 0.66 -2.24 0.36
C GLN A 116 -0.63 -2.74 -0.31
N PHE A 117 -1.23 -3.80 0.25
CA PHE A 117 -2.51 -4.35 -0.22
C PHE A 117 -3.74 -3.65 0.38
N ARG A 118 -3.57 -2.54 1.12
CA ARG A 118 -4.67 -1.88 1.83
C ARG A 118 -5.82 -1.49 0.91
N GLY A 119 -5.53 -1.05 -0.30
CA GLY A 119 -6.51 -0.61 -1.29
C GLY A 119 -6.96 -1.69 -2.28
N SER A 120 -6.46 -2.94 -2.19
CA SER A 120 -6.89 -4.00 -3.08
C SER A 120 -8.27 -4.54 -2.68
N GLU A 121 -9.07 -4.88 -3.67
CA GLU A 121 -10.31 -5.61 -3.49
C GLU A 121 -9.99 -7.10 -3.37
N ASP A 122 -10.55 -7.76 -2.37
CA ASP A 122 -10.31 -9.17 -2.10
C ASP A 122 -11.64 -9.92 -2.13
N VAL A 123 -11.66 -11.07 -2.77
CA VAL A 123 -12.82 -11.95 -2.82
C VAL A 123 -12.51 -13.20 -2.00
N GLY A 124 -13.34 -13.49 -1.00
CA GLY A 124 -13.19 -14.67 -0.14
C GLY A 124 -12.07 -14.58 0.90
N LEU A 125 -11.45 -13.41 1.06
CA LEU A 125 -10.43 -13.15 2.05
C LEU A 125 -10.72 -11.87 2.81
N VAL A 126 -10.31 -11.81 4.07
CA VAL A 126 -10.38 -10.60 4.90
C VAL A 126 -8.96 -10.22 5.33
N LYS A 127 -8.64 -8.93 5.22
CA LYS A 127 -7.38 -8.37 5.69
C LYS A 127 -7.47 -8.07 7.18
N ASN A 128 -6.76 -8.82 8.01
CA ASN A 128 -6.60 -8.47 9.41
C ASN A 128 -5.38 -7.53 9.58
N PHE A 129 -5.64 -6.23 9.75
CA PHE A 129 -4.57 -5.22 9.88
C PHE A 129 -3.87 -5.24 11.25
N ILE A 130 -4.40 -5.97 12.22
CA ILE A 130 -3.77 -6.14 13.54
C ILE A 130 -2.74 -7.26 13.47
N SER A 131 -3.15 -8.44 13.01
CA SER A 131 -2.28 -9.63 12.86
C SER A 131 -1.38 -9.54 11.62
N ARG A 132 -1.67 -8.65 10.66
CA ARG A 132 -1.02 -8.54 9.35
C ARG A 132 -1.11 -9.81 8.53
N ARG A 133 -2.28 -10.44 8.55
CA ARG A 133 -2.56 -11.70 7.84
C ARG A 133 -3.81 -11.58 6.99
N TRP A 134 -3.85 -12.42 5.98
CA TRP A 134 -5.05 -12.71 5.23
C TRP A 134 -5.78 -13.83 5.98
N GLU A 135 -7.05 -13.62 6.25
CA GLU A 135 -7.89 -14.56 6.96
C GLU A 135 -9.07 -14.94 6.08
N PHE A 136 -9.47 -16.17 6.12
CA PHE A 136 -10.75 -16.54 5.55
C PHE A 136 -11.86 -16.01 6.46
N PRO A 137 -12.93 -15.41 5.90
CA PRO A 137 -14.09 -15.13 6.73
C PRO A 137 -14.55 -16.47 7.32
N THR A 138 -14.79 -16.50 8.62
CA THR A 138 -15.23 -17.69 9.35
C THR A 138 -16.63 -18.10 8.92
N GLN A 139 -16.76 -18.56 7.70
CA GLN A 139 -17.86 -19.39 7.24
C GLN A 139 -17.27 -20.78 7.03
N GLU A 140 -17.82 -21.73 7.75
CA GLU A 140 -17.58 -23.14 7.49
C GLU A 140 -17.90 -23.39 6.01
N SER A 141 -16.87 -23.47 5.20
CA SER A 141 -17.03 -23.80 3.78
C SER A 141 -17.08 -25.32 3.69
N PHE A 142 -18.27 -25.85 3.59
CA PHE A 142 -18.44 -27.27 3.23
C PHE A 142 -18.19 -27.40 1.72
N ILE A 143 -17.20 -28.16 1.35
CA ILE A 143 -17.02 -28.59 -0.04
C ILE A 143 -17.67 -29.96 -0.15
N ASP A 144 -18.88 -30.03 -0.68
CA ASP A 144 -19.51 -31.28 -1.06
C ASP A 144 -18.88 -31.77 -2.36
N ILE A 145 -17.99 -32.73 -2.26
CA ILE A 145 -17.46 -33.43 -3.42
C ILE A 145 -18.35 -34.67 -3.66
N SER A 146 -19.32 -34.56 -4.57
CA SER A 146 -20.07 -35.70 -5.05
C SER A 146 -19.37 -36.32 -6.25
N VAL A 147 -18.85 -37.53 -6.10
CA VAL A 147 -18.35 -38.33 -7.22
C VAL A 147 -19.49 -39.19 -7.74
N SER A 148 -20.10 -38.81 -8.85
CA SER A 148 -21.04 -39.66 -9.57
C SER A 148 -20.28 -40.50 -10.59
N GLY A 149 -19.82 -41.67 -10.16
CA GLY A 149 -19.24 -42.67 -11.05
C GLY A 149 -20.24 -43.78 -11.29
N GLY A 150 -20.78 -43.87 -12.49
CA GLY A 150 -21.58 -45.02 -12.90
C GLY A 150 -20.71 -46.26 -13.06
N SER A 151 -20.73 -47.17 -12.10
CA SER A 151 -20.90 -48.64 -12.27
C SER A 151 -20.50 -49.41 -11.01
N LYS A 152 -21.47 -50.11 -10.50
CA LYS A 152 -21.43 -51.47 -9.95
C LYS A 152 -20.48 -51.86 -8.81
N GLN A 153 -20.06 -51.01 -7.93
CA GLN A 153 -19.71 -51.44 -6.56
C GLN A 153 -19.78 -50.20 -5.68
N GLY A 154 -20.41 -50.35 -4.51
CA GLY A 154 -20.91 -49.23 -3.70
C GLY A 154 -19.95 -48.12 -3.48
N PRO A 155 -20.45 -46.89 -3.37
CA PRO A 155 -19.62 -45.72 -3.15
C PRO A 155 -18.96 -45.82 -1.78
N GLU A 156 -17.66 -45.87 -1.76
CA GLU A 156 -16.92 -45.50 -0.56
C GLU A 156 -16.99 -43.97 -0.44
N LEU A 157 -17.73 -43.49 0.53
CA LEU A 157 -17.81 -42.07 0.86
C LEU A 157 -16.53 -41.70 1.56
N TYR A 158 -15.65 -40.99 0.88
CA TYR A 158 -14.52 -40.29 1.54
C TYR A 158 -14.98 -38.89 1.95
N SER A 159 -15.28 -38.71 3.22
CA SER A 159 -15.41 -37.36 3.78
C SER A 159 -14.04 -36.86 4.15
N LEU A 160 -13.55 -35.86 3.41
CA LEU A 160 -12.37 -35.10 3.82
C LEU A 160 -12.85 -33.98 4.78
N LEU A 161 -12.69 -34.21 6.08
CA LEU A 161 -12.82 -33.14 7.05
C LEU A 161 -11.52 -32.31 6.99
N LEU A 162 -11.58 -31.14 6.36
CA LEU A 162 -10.54 -30.15 6.52
C LEU A 162 -10.81 -29.40 7.82
N ASP A 163 -10.29 -29.92 8.93
CA ASP A 163 -10.21 -29.18 10.17
C ASP A 163 -9.33 -27.96 9.91
N GLY A 164 -9.91 -26.79 10.18
CA GLY A 164 -9.22 -25.52 10.02
C GLY A 164 -7.93 -25.51 10.82
N ILE A 165 -6.84 -25.28 10.12
CA ILE A 165 -5.54 -25.01 10.74
C ILE A 165 -5.69 -23.67 11.46
N SER A 166 -5.71 -23.72 12.79
CA SER A 166 -5.62 -22.57 13.69
C SER A 166 -4.25 -21.91 13.65
#